data_ecbf66bb874e8dcbdfeaec1a47699603
#
_entry.id   ecbf66bb874e8dcbdfeaec1a47699603
#
_cell.length_a   1.000
_cell.length_b   1.000
_cell.length_c   1.000
_cell.angle_alpha   90.00
_cell.angle_beta   90.00
_cell.angle_gamma   90.00
#
_symmetry.space_group_name_H-M   'P 1'
#
loop_
_entity.id
_entity.type
_entity.pdbx_description
1 polymer ?
#
loop_
_entity_poly.entity_id
_entity_poly.type
_entity_poly.pdbx_seq_one_letter_code
_entity_poly.pdbx_strand_id
1 'polypeptide(L)'
;IGVILQYMETPFMQQVLNGVLEAKEEVESFGGTVKIYEIEGVEPEKVMAAMEELREKGFNGIALTPSEDQLLRARIDQYQEEYGIPIVTFNADLEDTKRLCFVGQAGRTAAGLMWEMTGGNGQVAIISGQVANPGLISRQKGFTTEIKESFPGIEIVDIRYSYDDEWVASKIVEEFLELYPELTGIYITGHGVKGVCQTLQKLGKDKTMHVIANDFLEENLKWLKEGTINFLIGQDAAVQGHSPVIILFQLLFDSKAPEKEY
;
A
#
# COMPACT_ATOMS: atom_id res chain seq x y z
N ILE A 1 7.90 -10.57 -19.57
CA ILE A 1 7.33 -10.20 -18.27
C ILE A 1 5.81 -10.29 -18.39
N GLY A 2 5.15 -10.97 -17.44
CA GLY A 2 3.71 -10.94 -17.28
C GLY A 2 3.29 -9.87 -16.26
N VAL A 3 2.16 -9.20 -16.50
CA VAL A 3 1.56 -8.26 -15.54
C VAL A 3 0.11 -8.66 -15.33
N ILE A 4 -0.30 -8.81 -14.06
CA ILE A 4 -1.65 -9.19 -13.70
C ILE A 4 -2.23 -8.13 -12.78
N LEU A 5 -3.25 -7.43 -13.25
CA LEU A 5 -3.94 -6.34 -12.56
C LEU A 5 -5.31 -6.80 -12.10
N GLN A 6 -5.67 -6.48 -10.85
CA GLN A 6 -7.03 -6.66 -10.30
C GLN A 6 -7.68 -5.29 -10.04
N TYR A 7 -8.98 -5.25 -9.78
CA TYR A 7 -9.76 -4.01 -9.54
C TYR A 7 -9.75 -3.02 -10.70
N MET A 8 -9.74 -3.50 -11.93
CA MET A 8 -9.60 -2.66 -13.12
C MET A 8 -10.75 -1.68 -13.35
N GLU A 9 -11.87 -1.84 -12.64
CA GLU A 9 -13.00 -0.91 -12.62
C GLU A 9 -12.71 0.40 -11.88
N THR A 10 -11.60 0.51 -11.12
CA THR A 10 -11.28 1.71 -10.33
C THR A 10 -10.45 2.73 -11.13
N PRO A 11 -10.71 4.06 -10.98
CA PRO A 11 -9.90 5.08 -11.63
C PRO A 11 -8.42 5.03 -11.26
N PHE A 12 -8.11 4.60 -10.03
CA PHE A 12 -6.73 4.43 -9.57
C PHE A 12 -6.01 3.34 -10.39
N MET A 13 -6.63 2.17 -10.56
CA MET A 13 -6.03 1.06 -11.31
C MET A 13 -5.90 1.36 -12.81
N GLN A 14 -6.75 2.22 -13.37
CA GLN A 14 -6.56 2.74 -14.73
C GLN A 14 -5.28 3.59 -14.86
N GLN A 15 -4.95 4.37 -13.84
CA GLN A 15 -3.67 5.11 -13.81
C GLN A 15 -2.47 4.17 -13.60
N VAL A 16 -2.63 3.12 -12.79
CA VAL A 16 -1.62 2.07 -12.64
C VAL A 16 -1.36 1.40 -14.00
N LEU A 17 -2.42 1.07 -14.75
CA LEU A 17 -2.29 0.50 -16.09
C LEU A 17 -1.50 1.42 -17.04
N ASN A 18 -1.72 2.73 -16.98
CA ASN A 18 -0.94 3.67 -17.80
C ASN A 18 0.56 3.56 -17.52
N GLY A 19 0.97 3.47 -16.24
CA GLY A 19 2.36 3.23 -15.87
C GLY A 19 2.91 1.89 -16.37
N VAL A 20 2.08 0.84 -16.33
CA VAL A 20 2.45 -0.47 -16.92
C VAL A 20 2.65 -0.36 -18.43
N LEU A 21 1.80 0.41 -19.13
CA LEU A 21 1.91 0.60 -20.58
C LEU A 21 3.18 1.38 -20.96
N GLU A 22 3.54 2.41 -20.18
CA GLU A 22 4.81 3.14 -20.37
C GLU A 22 6.01 2.20 -20.19
N ALA A 23 6.03 1.40 -19.11
CA ALA A 23 7.09 0.43 -18.86
C ALA A 23 7.14 -0.67 -19.96
N LYS A 24 5.99 -1.07 -20.49
CA LYS A 24 5.92 -2.01 -21.61
C LYS A 24 6.62 -1.47 -22.84
N GLU A 25 6.34 -0.22 -23.24
CA GLU A 25 7.00 0.41 -24.37
C GLU A 25 8.52 0.46 -24.19
N GLU A 26 8.96 0.79 -22.97
CA GLU A 26 10.38 0.80 -22.62
C GLU A 26 11.01 -0.58 -22.76
N VAL A 27 10.46 -1.61 -22.15
CA VAL A 27 10.95 -3.01 -22.21
C VAL A 27 10.95 -3.54 -23.65
N GLU A 28 9.90 -3.27 -24.42
CA GLU A 28 9.78 -3.71 -25.81
C GLU A 28 10.80 -3.02 -26.73
N SER A 29 11.21 -1.79 -26.41
CA SER A 29 12.27 -1.08 -27.13
C SER A 29 13.65 -1.77 -27.01
N PHE A 30 13.86 -2.56 -25.93
CA PHE A 30 15.05 -3.40 -25.73
C PHE A 30 14.85 -4.85 -26.18
N GLY A 31 13.75 -5.15 -26.87
CA GLY A 31 13.47 -6.51 -27.40
C GLY A 31 12.81 -7.45 -26.39
N GLY A 32 12.41 -6.96 -25.22
CA GLY A 32 11.60 -7.70 -24.26
C GLY A 32 10.14 -7.84 -24.71
N THR A 33 9.36 -8.60 -23.95
CA THR A 33 7.90 -8.75 -24.20
C THR A 33 7.15 -8.57 -22.89
N VAL A 34 6.09 -7.75 -22.92
CA VAL A 34 5.21 -7.56 -21.76
C VAL A 34 3.76 -7.96 -22.13
N LYS A 35 3.20 -8.90 -21.39
CA LYS A 35 1.81 -9.34 -21.52
C LYS A 35 1.01 -8.91 -20.29
N ILE A 36 -0.12 -8.23 -20.52
CA ILE A 36 -0.99 -7.70 -19.46
C ILE A 36 -2.28 -8.49 -19.40
N TYR A 37 -2.70 -8.83 -18.19
CA TYR A 37 -4.00 -9.40 -17.85
C TYR A 37 -4.74 -8.42 -16.93
N GLU A 38 -5.94 -8.07 -17.32
CA GLU A 38 -6.84 -7.16 -16.61
C GLU A 38 -8.00 -7.95 -16.04
N ILE A 39 -8.19 -7.89 -14.73
CA ILE A 39 -9.23 -8.63 -14.01
C ILE A 39 -10.13 -7.61 -13.29
N GLU A 40 -11.42 -7.66 -13.56
CA GLU A 40 -12.41 -6.91 -12.82
C GLU A 40 -12.63 -7.55 -11.45
N GLY A 41 -12.71 -6.72 -10.40
CA GLY A 41 -12.88 -7.18 -9.02
C GLY A 41 -11.70 -8.00 -8.50
N VAL A 42 -12.00 -8.94 -7.60
CA VAL A 42 -11.05 -9.82 -6.91
C VAL A 42 -11.37 -11.25 -7.25
N GLU A 43 -10.58 -11.86 -8.12
CA GLU A 43 -10.77 -13.23 -8.56
C GLU A 43 -9.45 -14.02 -8.54
N PRO A 44 -9.06 -14.59 -7.36
CA PRO A 44 -7.80 -15.33 -7.21
C PRO A 44 -7.63 -16.46 -8.23
N GLU A 45 -8.71 -17.12 -8.60
CA GLU A 45 -8.71 -18.20 -9.61
C GLU A 45 -8.30 -17.70 -10.99
N LYS A 46 -8.77 -16.52 -11.40
CA LYS A 46 -8.37 -15.90 -12.67
C LYS A 46 -6.91 -15.45 -12.62
N VAL A 47 -6.44 -14.94 -11.46
CA VAL A 47 -5.03 -14.60 -11.26
C VAL A 47 -4.15 -15.84 -11.43
N MET A 48 -4.50 -16.95 -10.76
CA MET A 48 -3.74 -18.20 -10.88
C MET A 48 -3.77 -18.79 -12.30
N ALA A 49 -4.90 -18.68 -13.00
CA ALA A 49 -4.99 -19.10 -14.39
C ALA A 49 -4.11 -18.26 -15.32
N ALA A 50 -4.07 -16.93 -15.11
CA ALA A 50 -3.19 -16.04 -15.84
C ALA A 50 -1.69 -16.33 -15.56
N MET A 51 -1.34 -16.61 -14.30
CA MET A 51 0.02 -17.03 -13.93
C MET A 51 0.43 -18.31 -14.70
N GLU A 52 -0.46 -19.31 -14.74
CA GLU A 52 -0.17 -20.57 -15.42
C GLU A 52 0.00 -20.38 -16.94
N GLU A 53 -0.88 -19.60 -17.58
CA GLU A 53 -0.76 -19.26 -19.00
C GLU A 53 0.58 -18.54 -19.29
N LEU A 54 1.00 -17.61 -18.42
CA LEU A 54 2.27 -16.92 -18.55
C LEU A 54 3.45 -17.90 -18.47
N ARG A 55 3.43 -18.82 -17.51
CA ARG A 55 4.47 -19.86 -17.35
C ARG A 55 4.55 -20.76 -18.59
N GLU A 56 3.42 -21.26 -19.07
CA GLU A 56 3.36 -22.13 -20.27
C GLU A 56 3.86 -21.42 -21.53
N LYS A 57 3.67 -20.12 -21.63
CA LYS A 57 4.18 -19.28 -22.74
C LYS A 57 5.64 -18.87 -22.56
N GLY A 58 6.32 -19.30 -21.50
CA GLY A 58 7.73 -19.05 -21.26
C GLY A 58 8.06 -17.63 -20.77
N PHE A 59 7.14 -16.96 -20.08
CA PHE A 59 7.44 -15.68 -19.42
C PHE A 59 8.35 -15.90 -18.20
N ASN A 60 9.30 -15.01 -18.01
CA ASN A 60 10.42 -15.18 -17.07
C ASN A 60 10.23 -14.41 -15.76
N GLY A 61 9.21 -13.60 -15.61
CA GLY A 61 8.89 -12.85 -14.39
C GLY A 61 7.47 -12.34 -14.44
N ILE A 62 6.85 -12.18 -13.27
CA ILE A 62 5.45 -11.76 -13.14
C ILE A 62 5.35 -10.62 -12.11
N ALA A 63 4.74 -9.51 -12.52
CA ALA A 63 4.26 -8.47 -11.62
C ALA A 63 2.76 -8.65 -11.40
N LEU A 64 2.29 -8.64 -10.15
CA LEU A 64 0.89 -8.84 -9.87
C LEU A 64 0.37 -7.99 -8.69
N THR A 65 -0.88 -7.54 -8.79
CA THR A 65 -1.64 -7.01 -7.66
C THR A 65 -2.36 -8.18 -6.97
N PRO A 66 -1.89 -8.64 -5.80
CA PRO A 66 -2.48 -9.81 -5.16
C PRO A 66 -3.75 -9.45 -4.38
N SER A 67 -4.53 -10.46 -4.07
CA SER A 67 -5.57 -10.45 -3.03
C SER A 67 -5.20 -11.40 -1.91
N GLU A 68 -5.78 -11.22 -0.73
CA GLU A 68 -5.53 -12.08 0.43
C GLU A 68 -6.20 -13.46 0.19
N ASP A 69 -5.42 -14.41 -0.29
CA ASP A 69 -5.83 -15.76 -0.59
C ASP A 69 -4.71 -16.78 -0.33
N GLN A 70 -5.01 -17.88 0.38
CA GLN A 70 -4.01 -18.86 0.77
C GLN A 70 -3.46 -19.67 -0.41
N LEU A 71 -4.29 -19.96 -1.43
CA LEU A 71 -3.84 -20.69 -2.61
C LEU A 71 -2.94 -19.81 -3.47
N LEU A 72 -3.26 -18.51 -3.56
CA LEU A 72 -2.40 -17.56 -4.25
C LEU A 72 -1.04 -17.40 -3.55
N ARG A 73 -1.00 -17.37 -2.21
CA ARG A 73 0.26 -17.39 -1.44
C ARG A 73 1.12 -18.60 -1.80
N ALA A 74 0.54 -19.79 -1.70
CA ALA A 74 1.25 -21.02 -2.05
C ALA A 74 1.72 -21.04 -3.53
N ARG A 75 0.94 -20.46 -4.43
CA ARG A 75 1.30 -20.34 -5.85
C ARG A 75 2.48 -19.39 -6.08
N ILE A 76 2.52 -18.26 -5.38
CA ILE A 76 3.66 -17.33 -5.43
C ILE A 76 4.93 -18.02 -4.98
N ASP A 77 4.87 -18.75 -3.85
CA ASP A 77 6.03 -19.50 -3.34
C ASP A 77 6.51 -20.57 -4.33
N GLN A 78 5.58 -21.32 -4.91
CA GLN A 78 5.88 -22.34 -5.92
C GLN A 78 6.57 -21.73 -7.15
N TYR A 79 6.11 -20.58 -7.64
CA TYR A 79 6.71 -19.94 -8.82
C TYR A 79 8.16 -19.53 -8.57
N GLN A 80 8.44 -19.01 -7.39
CA GLN A 80 9.78 -18.59 -7.00
C GLN A 80 10.69 -19.81 -6.76
N GLU A 81 10.23 -20.83 -6.02
CA GLU A 81 11.08 -21.93 -5.55
C GLU A 81 11.23 -23.08 -6.57
N GLU A 82 10.15 -23.45 -7.24
CA GLU A 82 10.16 -24.60 -8.16
C GLU A 82 10.44 -24.20 -9.62
N TYR A 83 9.88 -23.06 -10.05
CA TYR A 83 9.99 -22.65 -11.46
C TYR A 83 11.06 -21.58 -11.69
N GLY A 84 11.58 -20.95 -10.63
CA GLY A 84 12.56 -19.87 -10.73
C GLY A 84 12.01 -18.61 -11.41
N ILE A 85 10.67 -18.41 -11.36
CA ILE A 85 10.00 -17.25 -11.94
C ILE A 85 9.78 -16.22 -10.84
N PRO A 86 10.52 -15.10 -10.82
CA PRO A 86 10.38 -14.05 -9.82
C PRO A 86 9.01 -13.37 -9.90
N ILE A 87 8.43 -13.15 -8.73
CA ILE A 87 7.16 -12.44 -8.55
C ILE A 87 7.42 -11.11 -7.86
N VAL A 88 6.97 -10.01 -8.45
CA VAL A 88 6.89 -8.70 -7.81
C VAL A 88 5.44 -8.38 -7.51
N THR A 89 5.12 -8.11 -6.24
CA THR A 89 3.80 -7.62 -5.85
C THR A 89 3.77 -6.10 -5.84
N PHE A 90 2.62 -5.51 -6.12
CA PHE A 90 2.46 -4.06 -6.09
C PHE A 90 1.02 -3.64 -5.78
N ASN A 91 0.85 -2.43 -5.27
CA ASN A 91 -0.40 -1.85 -4.75
C ASN A 91 -0.95 -2.58 -3.50
N ALA A 92 -1.00 -3.89 -3.50
CA ALA A 92 -1.26 -4.76 -2.35
C ALA A 92 -0.13 -5.78 -2.20
N ASP A 93 0.06 -6.31 -1.00
CA ASP A 93 1.16 -7.22 -0.69
C ASP A 93 0.71 -8.50 0.01
N LEU A 94 1.54 -9.54 -0.15
CA LEU A 94 1.48 -10.80 0.58
C LEU A 94 2.85 -11.05 1.22
N GLU A 95 3.15 -10.35 2.32
CA GLU A 95 4.47 -10.29 2.96
C GLU A 95 5.08 -11.66 3.28
N ASP A 96 4.26 -12.61 3.76
CA ASP A 96 4.70 -13.95 4.16
C ASP A 96 4.87 -14.92 2.97
N THR A 97 5.22 -14.39 1.80
CA THR A 97 5.49 -15.19 0.59
C THR A 97 6.94 -15.04 0.12
N LYS A 98 7.35 -15.94 -0.77
CA LYS A 98 8.67 -15.90 -1.42
C LYS A 98 8.75 -14.90 -2.57
N ARG A 99 7.83 -13.92 -2.63
CA ARG A 99 7.92 -12.86 -3.62
C ARG A 99 9.28 -12.18 -3.61
N LEU A 100 9.71 -11.71 -4.77
CA LEU A 100 10.99 -11.03 -4.92
C LEU A 100 11.04 -9.72 -4.14
N CYS A 101 10.06 -8.85 -4.37
CA CYS A 101 9.90 -7.57 -3.67
C CYS A 101 8.45 -7.07 -3.77
N PHE A 102 8.16 -6.00 -3.02
CA PHE A 102 6.89 -5.26 -3.05
C PHE A 102 7.12 -3.81 -3.45
N VAL A 103 6.21 -3.27 -4.25
CA VAL A 103 6.17 -1.86 -4.65
C VAL A 103 4.90 -1.21 -4.10
N GLY A 104 5.02 -0.26 -3.13
CA GLY A 104 3.87 0.41 -2.56
C GLY A 104 3.92 0.68 -1.05
N GLN A 105 5.01 1.22 -0.54
CA GLN A 105 5.34 1.33 0.90
C GLN A 105 4.70 2.49 1.68
N ALA A 106 3.53 2.98 1.33
CA ALA A 106 2.91 4.11 2.03
C ALA A 106 2.85 3.94 3.57
N GLY A 107 2.59 2.71 4.04
CA GLY A 107 2.54 2.43 5.48
C GLY A 107 3.89 2.55 6.18
N ARG A 108 4.96 1.99 5.62
CA ARG A 108 6.31 2.11 6.19
C ARG A 108 6.81 3.56 6.20
N THR A 109 6.53 4.30 5.12
CA THR A 109 6.82 5.74 5.06
C THR A 109 6.07 6.51 6.16
N ALA A 110 4.80 6.20 6.40
CA ALA A 110 4.02 6.81 7.49
C ALA A 110 4.64 6.52 8.87
N ALA A 111 5.15 5.31 9.09
CA ALA A 111 5.79 4.94 10.35
C ALA A 111 7.07 5.76 10.59
N GLY A 112 7.94 5.90 9.59
CA GLY A 112 9.13 6.73 9.68
C GLY A 112 8.82 8.20 9.96
N LEU A 113 7.83 8.77 9.27
CA LEU A 113 7.38 10.15 9.52
C LEU A 113 6.77 10.31 10.93
N MET A 114 6.01 9.32 11.41
CA MET A 114 5.45 9.34 12.76
C MET A 114 6.55 9.31 13.81
N TRP A 115 7.56 8.48 13.62
CA TRP A 115 8.73 8.41 14.49
C TRP A 115 9.47 9.75 14.60
N GLU A 116 9.71 10.41 13.47
CA GLU A 116 10.35 11.73 13.44
C GLU A 116 9.53 12.78 14.19
N MET A 117 8.21 12.83 13.97
CA MET A 117 7.35 13.83 14.59
C MET A 117 7.20 13.64 16.10
N THR A 118 7.16 12.39 16.57
CA THR A 118 7.03 12.07 18.00
C THR A 118 8.36 12.11 18.75
N GLY A 119 9.46 12.35 18.06
CA GLY A 119 10.80 12.30 18.65
C GLY A 119 11.19 10.88 19.08
N GLY A 120 10.65 9.87 18.42
CA GLY A 120 10.99 8.46 18.62
C GLY A 120 10.22 7.75 19.73
N ASN A 121 9.30 8.42 20.42
CA ASN A 121 8.51 7.85 21.52
C ASN A 121 7.09 8.38 21.51
N GLY A 122 6.13 7.56 21.91
CA GLY A 122 4.76 8.00 22.09
C GLY A 122 3.72 6.93 21.77
N GLN A 123 2.48 7.27 22.07
CA GLN A 123 1.33 6.44 21.74
C GLN A 123 0.71 6.90 20.44
N VAL A 124 0.47 5.97 19.53
CA VAL A 124 -0.17 6.26 18.24
C VAL A 124 -1.33 5.31 17.99
N ALA A 125 -2.34 5.79 17.29
CA ALA A 125 -3.48 4.99 16.89
C ALA A 125 -3.64 4.99 15.37
N ILE A 126 -4.31 3.97 14.84
CA ILE A 126 -4.62 3.85 13.42
C ILE A 126 -6.14 3.91 13.21
N ILE A 127 -6.57 4.74 12.27
CA ILE A 127 -7.95 4.74 11.76
C ILE A 127 -7.90 4.24 10.33
N SER A 128 -8.42 3.04 10.10
CA SER A 128 -8.50 2.44 8.77
C SER A 128 -9.92 2.63 8.19
N GLY A 129 -10.04 2.53 6.88
CA GLY A 129 -11.33 2.59 6.20
C GLY A 129 -12.04 1.23 6.19
N GLN A 130 -12.17 0.61 5.02
CA GLN A 130 -12.80 -0.70 4.86
C GLN A 130 -11.89 -1.85 5.27
N VAL A 131 -12.43 -2.78 6.07
CA VAL A 131 -11.69 -3.93 6.64
C VAL A 131 -11.12 -4.86 5.54
N ALA A 132 -11.85 -5.02 4.43
CA ALA A 132 -11.49 -5.95 3.36
C ALA A 132 -10.74 -5.31 2.19
N ASN A 133 -10.41 -4.02 2.25
CA ASN A 133 -9.67 -3.35 1.17
C ASN A 133 -8.17 -3.68 1.24
N PRO A 134 -7.61 -4.40 0.25
CA PRO A 134 -6.21 -4.85 0.30
C PRO A 134 -5.20 -3.71 0.38
N GLY A 135 -5.45 -2.58 -0.29
CA GLY A 135 -4.59 -1.40 -0.22
C GLY A 135 -4.54 -0.80 1.20
N LEU A 136 -5.68 -0.72 1.89
CA LEU A 136 -5.74 -0.23 3.27
C LEU A 136 -5.10 -1.22 4.26
N ILE A 137 -5.30 -2.52 4.04
CA ILE A 137 -4.62 -3.59 4.80
C ILE A 137 -3.10 -3.47 4.64
N SER A 138 -2.61 -3.29 3.43
CA SER A 138 -1.19 -3.14 3.14
C SER A 138 -0.60 -1.89 3.82
N ARG A 139 -1.29 -0.76 3.77
CA ARG A 139 -0.90 0.47 4.49
C ARG A 139 -0.82 0.25 6.00
N GLN A 140 -1.84 -0.37 6.58
CA GLN A 140 -1.89 -0.69 8.01
C GLN A 140 -0.78 -1.66 8.41
N LYS A 141 -0.61 -2.75 7.67
CA LYS A 141 0.44 -3.75 7.92
C LYS A 141 1.84 -3.11 7.80
N GLY A 142 2.13 -2.39 6.73
CA GLY A 142 3.40 -1.71 6.55
C GLY A 142 3.74 -0.76 7.70
N PHE A 143 2.76 0.01 8.19
CA PHE A 143 2.94 0.86 9.36
C PHE A 143 3.25 0.06 10.62
N THR A 144 2.44 -0.96 10.92
CA THR A 144 2.59 -1.77 12.13
C THR A 144 3.88 -2.58 12.14
N THR A 145 4.27 -3.12 10.99
CA THR A 145 5.52 -3.88 10.84
C THR A 145 6.73 -2.96 11.05
N GLU A 146 6.76 -1.79 10.40
CA GLU A 146 7.87 -0.86 10.53
C GLU A 146 8.02 -0.32 11.96
N ILE A 147 6.92 0.03 12.63
CA ILE A 147 6.95 0.44 14.05
C ILE A 147 7.58 -0.68 14.90
N LYS A 148 7.15 -1.92 14.70
CA LYS A 148 7.65 -3.06 15.48
C LYS A 148 9.13 -3.38 15.22
N GLU A 149 9.56 -3.29 13.97
CA GLU A 149 10.92 -3.66 13.57
C GLU A 149 11.94 -2.57 13.81
N SER A 150 11.58 -1.30 13.56
CA SER A 150 12.53 -0.19 13.50
C SER A 150 12.32 0.86 14.59
N PHE A 151 11.12 0.99 15.15
CA PHE A 151 10.75 2.10 16.04
C PHE A 151 10.12 1.62 17.36
N PRO A 152 10.81 0.83 18.20
CA PRO A 152 10.26 0.21 19.41
C PRO A 152 9.85 1.20 20.52
N GLY A 153 10.21 2.48 20.40
CA GLY A 153 9.75 3.54 21.30
C GLY A 153 8.31 4.01 21.04
N ILE A 154 7.71 3.64 19.89
CA ILE A 154 6.34 3.97 19.56
C ILE A 154 5.43 2.77 19.91
N GLU A 155 4.37 3.04 20.67
CA GLU A 155 3.34 2.07 21.00
C GLU A 155 2.10 2.30 20.12
N ILE A 156 1.67 1.30 19.36
CA ILE A 156 0.37 1.33 18.68
C ILE A 156 -0.69 0.88 19.68
N VAL A 157 -1.46 1.84 20.22
CA VAL A 157 -2.42 1.58 21.30
C VAL A 157 -3.75 1.02 20.83
N ASP A 158 -4.18 1.36 19.61
CA ASP A 158 -5.46 0.88 19.06
C ASP A 158 -5.48 0.97 17.53
N ILE A 159 -6.30 0.12 16.90
CA ILE A 159 -6.58 0.12 15.46
C ILE A 159 -8.09 -0.01 15.27
N ARG A 160 -8.72 0.99 14.67
CA ARG A 160 -10.17 0.98 14.44
C ARG A 160 -10.52 1.27 12.98
N TYR A 161 -11.74 0.89 12.62
CA TYR A 161 -12.25 0.99 11.26
C TYR A 161 -13.40 1.97 11.19
N SER A 162 -13.23 3.01 10.39
CA SER A 162 -14.26 4.04 10.14
C SER A 162 -15.28 3.62 9.08
N TYR A 163 -15.01 2.53 8.33
CA TYR A 163 -15.81 2.09 7.18
C TYR A 163 -15.99 3.18 6.12
N ASP A 164 -15.00 4.08 6.01
CA ASP A 164 -15.00 5.26 5.14
C ASP A 164 -16.09 6.31 5.50
N ASP A 165 -16.66 6.23 6.72
CA ASP A 165 -17.68 7.14 7.23
C ASP A 165 -17.06 8.21 8.14
N GLU A 166 -17.31 9.48 7.82
CA GLU A 166 -16.77 10.65 8.53
C GLU A 166 -17.30 10.78 9.97
N TRP A 167 -18.55 10.42 10.18
CA TRP A 167 -19.15 10.47 11.53
C TRP A 167 -18.57 9.37 12.42
N VAL A 168 -18.39 8.14 11.88
CA VAL A 168 -17.74 7.04 12.61
C VAL A 168 -16.30 7.41 12.94
N ALA A 169 -15.55 7.98 12.00
CA ALA A 169 -14.19 8.45 12.24
C ALA A 169 -14.11 9.50 13.34
N SER A 170 -15.08 10.44 13.36
CA SER A 170 -15.24 11.45 14.43
C SER A 170 -15.43 10.81 15.80
N LYS A 171 -16.28 9.79 15.91
CA LYS A 171 -16.51 9.06 17.16
C LYS A 171 -15.29 8.29 17.64
N ILE A 172 -14.58 7.67 16.72
CA ILE A 172 -13.32 6.97 17.03
C ILE A 172 -12.31 7.93 17.67
N VAL A 173 -12.17 9.15 17.14
CA VAL A 173 -11.26 10.16 17.71
C VAL A 173 -11.68 10.58 19.12
N GLU A 174 -12.99 10.83 19.35
CA GLU A 174 -13.52 11.17 20.68
C GLU A 174 -13.17 10.06 21.69
N GLU A 175 -13.40 8.79 21.32
CA GLU A 175 -13.09 7.63 22.17
C GLU A 175 -11.58 7.44 22.37
N PHE A 176 -10.75 7.63 21.35
CA PHE A 176 -9.29 7.53 21.48
C PHE A 176 -8.75 8.54 22.50
N LEU A 177 -9.21 9.80 22.43
CA LEU A 177 -8.76 10.82 23.36
C LEU A 177 -9.24 10.61 24.79
N GLU A 178 -10.35 9.89 24.98
CA GLU A 178 -10.83 9.49 26.31
C GLU A 178 -10.04 8.28 26.88
N LEU A 179 -9.83 7.26 26.05
CA LEU A 179 -9.17 6.01 26.45
C LEU A 179 -7.64 6.14 26.56
N TYR A 180 -7.04 6.98 25.72
CA TYR A 180 -5.60 7.17 25.61
C TYR A 180 -5.21 8.65 25.79
N PRO A 181 -5.20 9.17 27.03
CA PRO A 181 -4.88 10.60 27.27
C PRO A 181 -3.50 11.03 26.78
N GLU A 182 -2.56 10.07 26.69
CA GLU A 182 -1.19 10.29 26.21
C GLU A 182 -1.02 10.05 24.69
N LEU A 183 -2.12 9.93 23.95
CA LEU A 183 -2.07 9.75 22.51
C LEU A 183 -1.39 10.95 21.83
N THR A 184 -0.34 10.68 21.06
CA THR A 184 0.49 11.69 20.38
C THR A 184 0.28 11.70 18.87
N GLY A 185 -0.20 10.60 18.28
CA GLY A 185 -0.33 10.51 16.82
C GLY A 185 -1.49 9.65 16.35
N ILE A 186 -2.01 10.01 15.17
CA ILE A 186 -3.04 9.25 14.46
C ILE A 186 -2.59 9.04 13.01
N TYR A 187 -2.58 7.79 12.55
CA TYR A 187 -2.41 7.46 11.15
C TYR A 187 -3.73 7.05 10.52
N ILE A 188 -4.13 7.73 9.44
CA ILE A 188 -5.38 7.49 8.72
C ILE A 188 -5.03 6.82 7.38
N THR A 189 -5.41 5.55 7.23
CA THR A 189 -5.04 4.77 6.03
C THR A 189 -5.94 5.01 4.82
N GLY A 190 -7.19 5.47 5.05
CA GLY A 190 -8.23 5.65 4.02
C GLY A 190 -9.06 6.90 4.21
N HIS A 191 -10.36 6.79 3.94
CA HIS A 191 -11.32 7.87 4.15
C HIS A 191 -11.64 8.09 5.65
N GLY A 192 -12.40 9.14 5.96
CA GLY A 192 -12.69 9.57 7.33
C GLY A 192 -11.81 10.73 7.82
N VAL A 193 -10.97 11.25 6.95
CA VAL A 193 -10.00 12.32 7.26
C VAL A 193 -10.68 13.58 7.78
N LYS A 194 -11.79 13.98 7.16
CA LYS A 194 -12.55 15.17 7.58
C LYS A 194 -13.12 15.00 9.00
N GLY A 195 -13.73 13.86 9.30
CA GLY A 195 -14.25 13.55 10.62
C GLY A 195 -13.19 13.64 11.70
N VAL A 196 -12.00 13.08 11.44
CA VAL A 196 -10.84 13.19 12.33
C VAL A 196 -10.43 14.65 12.52
N CYS A 197 -10.15 15.38 11.44
CA CYS A 197 -9.62 16.74 11.51
C CYS A 197 -10.60 17.71 12.18
N GLN A 198 -11.89 17.67 11.84
CA GLN A 198 -12.92 18.50 12.48
C GLN A 198 -13.04 18.22 13.98
N THR A 199 -12.94 16.95 14.37
CA THR A 199 -13.02 16.59 15.79
C THR A 199 -11.81 17.08 16.57
N LEU A 200 -10.60 16.93 16.02
CA LEU A 200 -9.38 17.45 16.63
C LEU A 200 -9.44 18.99 16.79
N GLN A 201 -9.90 19.72 15.77
CA GLN A 201 -10.08 21.17 15.86
C GLN A 201 -11.12 21.56 16.93
N LYS A 202 -12.28 20.91 16.93
CA LYS A 202 -13.34 21.15 17.92
C LYS A 202 -12.87 20.96 19.35
N LEU A 203 -11.97 19.98 19.57
CA LEU A 203 -11.41 19.66 20.88
C LEU A 203 -10.10 20.39 21.19
N GLY A 204 -9.63 21.28 20.31
CA GLY A 204 -8.38 22.04 20.46
C GLY A 204 -7.13 21.19 20.50
N LYS A 205 -7.15 20.03 19.84
CA LYS A 205 -6.05 19.06 19.76
C LYS A 205 -5.31 19.08 18.42
N ASP A 206 -5.80 19.84 17.45
CA ASP A 206 -5.28 19.90 16.08
C ASP A 206 -3.84 20.42 15.94
N LYS A 207 -3.30 21.07 16.98
CA LYS A 207 -1.90 21.54 17.00
C LYS A 207 -0.96 20.70 17.87
N THR A 208 -1.50 19.74 18.60
CA THR A 208 -0.72 18.88 19.52
C THR A 208 -0.77 17.42 19.09
N MET A 209 -1.72 17.02 18.26
CA MET A 209 -1.82 15.69 17.70
C MET A 209 -1.07 15.63 16.36
N HIS A 210 -0.19 14.65 16.21
CA HIS A 210 0.45 14.36 14.93
C HIS A 210 -0.46 13.53 14.05
N VAL A 211 -0.81 14.05 12.88
CA VAL A 211 -1.73 13.39 11.96
C VAL A 211 -1.05 13.13 10.63
N ILE A 212 -1.04 11.87 10.20
CA ILE A 212 -0.64 11.45 8.86
C ILE A 212 -1.87 10.85 8.18
N ALA A 213 -2.13 11.25 6.95
CA ALA A 213 -3.17 10.68 6.13
C ALA A 213 -2.65 10.34 4.73
N ASN A 214 -3.46 9.63 3.97
CA ASN A 214 -3.14 9.25 2.59
C ASN A 214 -3.98 10.03 1.60
N ASP A 215 -3.48 10.06 0.37
CA ASP A 215 -4.11 10.56 -0.85
C ASP A 215 -4.28 12.10 -0.91
N PHE A 216 -3.84 12.69 -2.03
CA PHE A 216 -3.87 14.13 -2.29
C PHE A 216 -5.25 14.62 -2.77
N LEU A 217 -6.31 14.26 -2.01
CA LEU A 217 -7.64 14.79 -2.27
C LEU A 217 -7.68 16.28 -1.92
N GLU A 218 -8.50 17.07 -2.62
CA GLU A 218 -8.62 18.51 -2.40
C GLU A 218 -8.96 18.85 -0.95
N GLU A 219 -9.84 18.06 -0.33
CA GLU A 219 -10.22 18.22 1.07
C GLU A 219 -9.04 17.93 2.02
N ASN A 220 -8.24 16.87 1.76
CA ASN A 220 -7.07 16.53 2.56
C ASN A 220 -5.98 17.61 2.46
N LEU A 221 -5.78 18.17 1.26
CA LEU A 221 -4.86 19.28 1.03
C LEU A 221 -5.24 20.53 1.80
N LYS A 222 -6.54 20.77 2.01
CA LYS A 222 -7.01 21.86 2.88
C LYS A 222 -6.55 21.66 4.32
N TRP A 223 -6.76 20.47 4.90
CA TRP A 223 -6.34 20.15 6.27
C TRP A 223 -4.82 20.20 6.45
N LEU A 224 -4.07 19.82 5.43
CA LEU A 224 -2.62 19.98 5.41
C LEU A 224 -2.22 21.47 5.45
N LYS A 225 -2.84 22.32 4.64
CA LYS A 225 -2.59 23.78 4.62
C LYS A 225 -2.97 24.45 5.92
N GLU A 226 -4.02 23.99 6.58
CA GLU A 226 -4.46 24.46 7.89
C GLU A 226 -3.59 23.95 9.05
N GLY A 227 -2.72 22.97 8.78
CA GLY A 227 -1.79 22.38 9.74
C GLY A 227 -2.46 21.46 10.77
N THR A 228 -3.62 20.90 10.45
CA THR A 228 -4.27 19.82 11.21
C THR A 228 -3.68 18.46 10.82
N ILE A 229 -3.36 18.29 9.54
CA ILE A 229 -2.54 17.17 9.03
C ILE A 229 -1.11 17.65 8.93
N ASN A 230 -0.17 16.83 9.40
CA ASN A 230 1.25 17.10 9.30
C ASN A 230 1.83 16.59 7.97
N PHE A 231 1.42 15.40 7.53
CA PHE A 231 1.86 14.82 6.27
C PHE A 231 0.69 14.15 5.53
N LEU A 232 0.70 14.32 4.21
CA LEU A 232 -0.10 13.52 3.28
C LEU A 232 0.85 12.65 2.46
N ILE A 233 0.54 11.36 2.40
CA ILE A 233 1.28 10.40 1.57
C ILE A 233 0.45 10.15 0.31
N GLY A 234 0.95 10.61 -0.83
CA GLY A 234 0.36 10.32 -2.13
C GLY A 234 0.78 8.95 -2.64
N GLN A 235 -0.12 8.28 -3.32
CA GLN A 235 0.24 7.15 -4.16
C GLN A 235 0.44 7.67 -5.59
N ASP A 236 1.63 7.47 -6.14
CA ASP A 236 1.86 7.65 -7.56
C ASP A 236 1.46 6.37 -8.29
N ALA A 237 0.23 6.36 -8.80
CA ALA A 237 -0.33 5.20 -9.48
C ALA A 237 0.49 4.81 -10.73
N ALA A 238 1.00 5.79 -11.47
CA ALA A 238 1.82 5.53 -12.65
C ALA A 238 3.14 4.87 -12.25
N VAL A 239 3.82 5.39 -11.23
CA VAL A 239 5.05 4.78 -10.69
C VAL A 239 4.79 3.37 -10.15
N GLN A 240 3.66 3.14 -9.47
CA GLN A 240 3.30 1.81 -8.99
C GLN A 240 3.06 0.79 -10.13
N GLY A 241 2.59 1.24 -11.28
CA GLY A 241 2.47 0.38 -12.47
C GLY A 241 3.78 0.18 -13.20
N HIS A 242 4.58 1.23 -13.34
CA HIS A 242 5.83 1.23 -14.08
C HIS A 242 6.93 0.44 -13.37
N SER A 243 7.19 0.74 -12.08
CA SER A 243 8.34 0.22 -11.35
C SER A 243 8.40 -1.31 -11.26
N PRO A 244 7.32 -2.06 -11.02
CA PRO A 244 7.37 -3.54 -10.96
C PRO A 244 7.88 -4.17 -12.24
N VAL A 245 7.50 -3.61 -13.40
CA VAL A 245 7.91 -4.10 -14.72
C VAL A 245 9.40 -3.83 -14.94
N ILE A 246 9.86 -2.63 -14.61
CA ILE A 246 11.27 -2.24 -14.75
C ILE A 246 12.18 -3.01 -13.78
N ILE A 247 11.73 -3.25 -12.55
CA ILE A 247 12.47 -4.08 -11.58
C ILE A 247 12.70 -5.50 -12.14
N LEU A 248 11.64 -6.12 -12.65
CA LEU A 248 11.75 -7.43 -13.30
C LEU A 248 12.65 -7.38 -14.53
N PHE A 249 12.53 -6.34 -15.34
CA PHE A 249 13.37 -6.17 -16.53
C PHE A 249 14.85 -6.05 -16.14
N GLN A 250 15.19 -5.21 -15.18
CA GLN A 250 16.57 -5.05 -14.70
C GLN A 250 17.14 -6.34 -14.09
N LEU A 251 16.32 -7.10 -13.35
CA LEU A 251 16.74 -8.39 -12.85
C LEU A 251 17.04 -9.38 -13.98
N LEU A 252 16.14 -9.48 -14.95
CA LEU A 252 16.23 -10.50 -16.03
C LEU A 252 17.26 -10.13 -17.09
N PHE A 253 17.47 -8.85 -17.35
CA PHE A 253 18.37 -8.37 -18.38
C PHE A 253 19.77 -8.05 -17.84
N ASP A 254 19.86 -7.32 -16.72
CA ASP A 254 21.11 -6.83 -16.13
C ASP A 254 21.58 -7.66 -14.92
N SER A 255 20.81 -8.67 -14.49
CA SER A 255 21.02 -9.42 -13.25
C SER A 255 21.11 -8.55 -12.00
N LYS A 256 20.46 -7.37 -12.01
CA LYS A 256 20.41 -6.45 -10.89
C LYS A 256 19.34 -6.89 -9.91
N ALA A 257 19.77 -7.42 -8.77
CA ALA A 257 18.82 -7.77 -7.70
C ALA A 257 18.16 -6.51 -7.13
N PRO A 258 16.83 -6.51 -6.97
CA PRO A 258 16.12 -5.40 -6.34
C PRO A 258 16.33 -5.37 -4.83
N GLU A 259 16.02 -4.22 -4.22
CA GLU A 259 15.73 -4.16 -2.79
C GLU A 259 14.48 -5.00 -2.50
N LYS A 260 14.31 -5.41 -1.23
CA LYS A 260 13.17 -6.25 -0.86
C LYS A 260 11.83 -5.48 -0.97
N GLU A 261 11.88 -4.16 -0.83
CA GLU A 261 10.70 -3.27 -0.80
C GLU A 261 11.05 -1.90 -1.40
N TYR A 262 10.04 -1.31 -2.10
CA TYR A 262 10.14 -0.01 -2.77
C TYR A 262 8.95 0.88 -2.44
#